data_7b1df77252808de6b80da44a8509107b
#
_entry.id   7b1df77252808de6b80da44a8509107b
#
_cell.length_a   1.000
_cell.length_b   1.000
_cell.length_c   1.000
_cell.angle_alpha   90.00
_cell.angle_beta   90.00
_cell.angle_gamma   90.00
#
_symmetry.space_group_name_H-M   'P 1'
#
loop_
_entity.id
_entity.type
_entity.pdbx_description
1 polymer ?
#
loop_
_entity_poly.entity_id
_entity_poly.type
_entity_poly.pdbx_seq_one_letter_code
_entity_poly.pdbx_strand_id
1 'polypeptide(L)'
;MPPSSFFPESFSDAGNAVFPSPESVIKTSRPRNEIELVNVLRDASRERILVTIVGALTGLTGSGVPLESGLRIDMTGLDSLPDHPGYRRIKPFLLISESNPLRGLVAPGVSLQSLNDALKPLELWYPPHPGETRALIGGNVATNASGPRSFAFGSTRAYIESLRVILMDGTILNLHRGRDVAAGKNFSLRAESGIIYSGALPDYLLPRVKNAAGLFAEPDMDLIDLFIGSEGILGCFSEIGLRFLPR
;
A
#
# COMPACT_ATOMS: atom_id res chain seq x y z
N MET A 1 29.16 -2.71 -12.50
CA MET A 1 27.73 -3.09 -12.66
C MET A 1 27.36 -3.91 -11.43
N PRO A 2 26.26 -3.62 -10.73
CA PRO A 2 25.80 -4.50 -9.65
C PRO A 2 25.48 -5.88 -10.26
N PRO A 3 25.66 -6.98 -9.53
CA PRO A 3 25.42 -8.30 -10.05
C PRO A 3 23.96 -8.43 -10.50
N SER A 4 23.76 -9.01 -11.68
CA SER A 4 22.45 -9.20 -12.35
C SER A 4 21.41 -9.97 -11.51
N SER A 5 21.80 -10.55 -10.38
CA SER A 5 20.94 -11.27 -9.44
C SER A 5 20.13 -10.35 -8.50
N PHE A 6 20.35 -9.04 -8.53
CA PHE A 6 19.67 -8.07 -7.63
C PHE A 6 18.28 -7.65 -8.14
N PHE A 7 18.02 -7.76 -9.44
CA PHE A 7 16.76 -7.38 -10.06
C PHE A 7 16.25 -8.52 -10.94
N PRO A 8 14.97 -8.86 -10.91
CA PRO A 8 14.39 -9.75 -11.92
C PRO A 8 14.59 -9.14 -13.31
N GLU A 9 14.82 -9.96 -14.33
CA GLU A 9 15.06 -9.52 -15.73
C GLU A 9 13.99 -8.56 -16.27
N SER A 10 12.76 -8.61 -15.75
CA SER A 10 11.67 -7.68 -16.08
C SER A 10 11.88 -6.25 -15.57
N PHE A 11 12.92 -5.98 -14.79
CA PHE A 11 13.23 -4.66 -14.22
C PHE A 11 14.24 -3.88 -15.06
N SER A 12 14.74 -4.47 -16.15
CA SER A 12 15.88 -3.94 -16.92
C SER A 12 15.62 -2.58 -17.56
N ASP A 13 14.37 -2.25 -17.90
CA ASP A 13 14.09 -1.03 -18.67
C ASP A 13 13.82 0.22 -17.80
N ALA A 14 13.32 0.06 -16.61
CA ALA A 14 12.96 1.19 -15.75
C ALA A 14 13.98 1.47 -14.64
N GLY A 15 14.73 0.46 -14.21
CA GLY A 15 15.76 0.57 -13.17
C GLY A 15 17.06 1.22 -13.62
N ASN A 16 17.24 1.51 -14.90
CA ASN A 16 18.49 2.03 -15.44
C ASN A 16 18.82 3.47 -15.03
N ALA A 17 17.90 4.21 -14.41
CA ALA A 17 18.12 5.60 -14.03
C ALA A 17 18.52 5.82 -12.57
N VAL A 18 18.29 4.84 -11.68
CA VAL A 18 18.50 5.02 -10.24
C VAL A 18 19.08 3.74 -9.64
N PHE A 19 20.38 3.72 -9.41
CA PHE A 19 21.06 2.60 -8.77
C PHE A 19 21.59 3.03 -7.40
N PRO A 20 21.54 2.14 -6.37
CA PRO A 20 22.26 2.39 -5.14
C PRO A 20 23.76 2.51 -5.43
N SER A 21 24.47 3.29 -4.63
CA SER A 21 25.92 3.32 -4.68
C SER A 21 26.47 1.87 -4.57
N PRO A 22 27.51 1.49 -5.33
CA PRO A 22 28.13 0.16 -5.22
C PRO A 22 28.57 -0.18 -3.79
N GLU A 23 28.80 0.82 -2.94
CA GLU A 23 29.20 0.69 -1.54
C GLU A 23 27.99 0.55 -0.59
N SER A 24 26.75 0.69 -1.09
CA SER A 24 25.56 0.62 -0.26
C SER A 24 25.32 -0.78 0.28
N VAL A 25 25.21 -0.88 1.63
CA VAL A 25 24.86 -2.12 2.31
C VAL A 25 23.35 -2.15 2.56
N ILE A 26 22.64 -3.01 1.87
CA ILE A 26 21.19 -3.16 2.00
C ILE A 26 20.88 -4.45 2.76
N LYS A 27 20.38 -4.33 3.98
CA LYS A 27 19.78 -5.45 4.71
C LYS A 27 18.34 -5.64 4.24
N THR A 28 17.85 -6.87 4.23
CA THR A 28 16.44 -7.16 3.88
C THR A 28 15.74 -7.85 5.04
N SER A 29 14.57 -7.34 5.40
CA SER A 29 13.62 -7.98 6.31
C SER A 29 12.35 -8.32 5.55
N ARG A 30 11.77 -9.49 5.84
CA ARG A 30 10.51 -9.96 5.23
C ARG A 30 9.54 -10.36 6.35
N PRO A 31 8.82 -9.39 6.94
CA PRO A 31 7.85 -9.66 7.99
C PRO A 31 6.70 -10.53 7.45
N ARG A 32 6.23 -11.48 8.26
CA ARG A 32 5.17 -12.42 7.92
C ARG A 32 3.82 -12.07 8.55
N ASN A 33 3.83 -11.15 9.48
CA ASN A 33 2.65 -10.67 10.18
C ASN A 33 2.86 -9.22 10.64
N GLU A 34 1.78 -8.61 11.13
CA GLU A 34 1.80 -7.22 11.59
C GLU A 34 2.76 -6.98 12.75
N ILE A 35 2.86 -7.92 13.70
CA ILE A 35 3.73 -7.78 14.87
C ILE A 35 5.20 -7.70 14.43
N GLU A 36 5.62 -8.56 13.53
CA GLU A 36 6.96 -8.54 12.96
C GLU A 36 7.23 -7.21 12.23
N LEU A 37 6.26 -6.73 11.43
CA LEU A 37 6.39 -5.46 10.72
C LEU A 37 6.52 -4.28 11.68
N VAL A 38 5.67 -4.21 12.72
CA VAL A 38 5.74 -3.18 13.78
C VAL A 38 7.10 -3.16 14.45
N ASN A 39 7.63 -4.34 14.81
CA ASN A 39 8.92 -4.45 15.49
C ASN A 39 10.07 -3.98 14.57
N VAL A 40 10.08 -4.40 13.31
CA VAL A 40 11.10 -4.00 12.34
C VAL A 40 11.10 -2.49 12.10
N LEU A 41 9.91 -1.87 11.94
CA LEU A 41 9.80 -0.42 11.74
C LEU A 41 10.23 0.35 12.99
N ARG A 42 9.81 -0.09 14.18
CA ARG A 42 10.19 0.53 15.45
C ARG A 42 11.70 0.48 15.67
N ASP A 43 12.33 -0.65 15.39
CA ASP A 43 13.78 -0.80 15.53
C ASP A 43 14.51 0.08 14.53
N ALA A 44 14.09 0.10 13.26
CA ALA A 44 14.66 0.97 12.23
C ALA A 44 14.53 2.46 12.60
N SER A 45 13.38 2.86 13.12
CA SER A 45 13.13 4.24 13.59
C SER A 45 14.03 4.61 14.76
N ARG A 46 14.15 3.74 15.77
CA ARG A 46 15.00 3.96 16.94
C ARG A 46 16.47 4.10 16.54
N GLU A 47 16.92 3.28 15.60
CA GLU A 47 18.32 3.27 15.13
C GLU A 47 18.56 4.26 13.98
N ARG A 48 17.53 5.01 13.56
CA ARG A 48 17.57 5.97 12.44
C ARG A 48 18.07 5.35 11.14
N ILE A 49 17.69 4.11 10.88
CA ILE A 49 18.01 3.39 9.65
C ILE A 49 17.04 3.84 8.55
N LEU A 50 17.57 4.16 7.38
CA LEU A 50 16.75 4.44 6.19
C LEU A 50 15.99 3.18 5.76
N VAL A 51 14.71 3.33 5.47
CA VAL A 51 13.83 2.22 5.10
C VAL A 51 13.33 2.39 3.67
N THR A 52 13.43 1.33 2.87
CA THR A 52 12.79 1.23 1.56
C THR A 52 11.79 0.08 1.60
N ILE A 53 10.52 0.41 1.34
CA ILE A 53 9.44 -0.58 1.33
C ILE A 53 9.25 -1.11 -0.08
N VAL A 54 9.26 -2.44 -0.23
CA VAL A 54 9.10 -3.08 -1.54
C VAL A 54 8.00 -4.13 -1.52
N GLY A 55 7.30 -4.23 -2.65
CA GLY A 55 6.39 -5.34 -2.94
C GLY A 55 7.01 -6.28 -3.97
N ALA A 56 6.28 -6.59 -5.05
CA ALA A 56 6.75 -7.45 -6.14
C ALA A 56 7.75 -6.77 -7.10
N LEU A 57 8.15 -5.55 -6.84
CA LEU A 57 9.09 -4.77 -7.66
C LEU A 57 8.64 -4.63 -9.14
N THR A 58 7.35 -4.55 -9.38
CA THR A 58 6.76 -4.41 -10.72
C THR A 58 6.59 -2.95 -11.15
N GLY A 59 6.89 -2.00 -10.28
CA GLY A 59 6.84 -0.56 -10.58
C GLY A 59 7.97 -0.14 -11.51
N LEU A 60 7.69 0.82 -12.40
CA LEU A 60 8.62 1.29 -13.43
C LEU A 60 9.34 2.60 -13.05
N THR A 61 9.03 3.18 -11.90
CA THR A 61 9.55 4.50 -11.46
C THR A 61 10.77 4.42 -10.55
N GLY A 62 11.20 3.20 -10.18
CA GLY A 62 12.36 3.01 -9.31
C GLY A 62 12.11 3.25 -7.81
N SER A 63 10.86 3.49 -7.38
CA SER A 63 10.54 3.77 -5.97
C SER A 63 10.92 2.64 -4.99
N GLY A 64 11.05 1.40 -5.46
CA GLY A 64 11.53 0.26 -4.68
C GLY A 64 13.06 0.08 -4.65
N VAL A 65 13.82 1.03 -5.22
CA VAL A 65 15.28 0.95 -5.29
C VAL A 65 15.89 1.78 -4.16
N PRO A 66 16.57 1.17 -3.17
CA PRO A 66 17.27 1.91 -2.14
C PRO A 66 18.41 2.75 -2.75
N LEU A 67 18.48 4.03 -2.44
CA LEU A 67 19.52 4.93 -2.93
C LEU A 67 20.77 4.93 -2.03
N GLU A 68 20.58 4.61 -0.76
CA GLU A 68 21.61 4.62 0.27
C GLU A 68 21.57 3.32 1.07
N SER A 69 22.60 3.12 1.91
CA SER A 69 22.64 2.00 2.86
C SER A 69 21.44 2.05 3.80
N GLY A 70 20.80 0.91 4.05
CA GLY A 70 19.64 0.89 4.91
C GLY A 70 18.96 -0.49 4.98
N LEU A 71 17.69 -0.46 5.31
CA LEU A 71 16.83 -1.62 5.44
C LEU A 71 15.78 -1.64 4.32
N ARG A 72 15.75 -2.72 3.56
CA ARG A 72 14.65 -3.02 2.64
C ARG A 72 13.63 -3.89 3.36
N ILE A 73 12.38 -3.46 3.40
CA ILE A 73 11.26 -4.25 3.93
C ILE A 73 10.50 -4.87 2.76
N ASP A 74 10.57 -6.19 2.66
CA ASP A 74 9.88 -6.97 1.63
C ASP A 74 8.48 -7.36 2.15
N MET A 75 7.45 -6.72 1.60
CA MET A 75 6.05 -6.90 1.97
C MET A 75 5.40 -8.16 1.40
N THR A 76 6.12 -8.96 0.61
CA THR A 76 5.58 -10.22 0.06
C THR A 76 5.30 -11.26 1.14
N GLY A 77 5.85 -11.09 2.35
CA GLY A 77 5.58 -11.95 3.49
C GLY A 77 4.21 -11.71 4.16
N LEU A 78 3.58 -10.56 3.94
CA LEU A 78 2.27 -10.22 4.51
C LEU A 78 1.13 -10.72 3.61
N ASP A 79 1.03 -12.03 3.43
CA ASP A 79 0.12 -12.71 2.52
C ASP A 79 -1.07 -13.40 3.20
N SER A 80 -1.31 -13.09 4.48
CA SER A 80 -2.43 -13.62 5.25
C SER A 80 -2.98 -12.58 6.23
N LEU A 81 -4.23 -12.76 6.63
CA LEU A 81 -4.94 -11.94 7.61
C LEU A 81 -5.39 -12.78 8.81
N PRO A 82 -5.49 -12.18 10.00
CA PRO A 82 -6.22 -12.79 11.12
C PRO A 82 -7.71 -12.91 10.80
N ASP A 83 -8.47 -13.66 11.60
CA ASP A 83 -9.93 -13.64 11.52
C ASP A 83 -10.48 -12.32 12.07
N HIS A 84 -11.54 -11.83 11.42
CA HIS A 84 -12.24 -10.61 11.83
C HIS A 84 -13.72 -10.91 12.07
N PRO A 85 -14.31 -10.45 13.17
CA PRO A 85 -15.75 -10.53 13.40
C PRO A 85 -16.55 -9.88 12.25
N GLY A 86 -17.62 -10.54 11.81
CA GLY A 86 -18.45 -10.03 10.69
C GLY A 86 -17.86 -10.26 9.30
N TYR A 87 -16.80 -11.06 9.21
CA TYR A 87 -16.19 -11.44 7.93
C TYR A 87 -16.04 -12.95 7.82
N ARG A 88 -16.34 -13.47 6.62
CA ARG A 88 -16.15 -14.88 6.26
C ARG A 88 -14.83 -15.06 5.51
N ARG A 89 -14.00 -15.99 5.96
CA ARG A 89 -12.73 -16.34 5.30
C ARG A 89 -12.97 -17.09 3.99
N ILE A 90 -12.41 -16.59 2.91
CA ILE A 90 -12.41 -17.22 1.58
C ILE A 90 -11.05 -17.87 1.29
N LYS A 91 -9.97 -17.15 1.60
CA LYS A 91 -8.57 -17.57 1.51
C LYS A 91 -7.81 -17.03 2.72
N PRO A 92 -6.61 -17.51 3.03
CA PRO A 92 -5.80 -16.92 4.10
C PRO A 92 -5.66 -15.41 4.00
N PHE A 93 -5.63 -14.89 2.78
CA PHE A 93 -5.44 -13.48 2.44
C PHE A 93 -6.72 -12.70 2.12
N LEU A 94 -7.89 -13.34 2.11
CA LEU A 94 -9.15 -12.70 1.67
C LEU A 94 -10.29 -13.06 2.63
N LEU A 95 -10.87 -12.03 3.21
CA LEU A 95 -12.10 -12.09 4.00
C LEU A 95 -13.19 -11.28 3.28
N ILE A 96 -14.41 -11.82 3.20
CA ILE A 96 -15.57 -11.13 2.65
C ILE A 96 -16.51 -10.74 3.77
N SER A 97 -17.01 -9.50 3.75
CA SER A 97 -17.96 -9.00 4.73
C SER A 97 -19.28 -9.77 4.66
N GLU A 98 -19.78 -10.22 5.80
CA GLU A 98 -21.06 -10.93 5.90
C GLU A 98 -22.26 -10.00 5.68
N SER A 99 -22.11 -8.71 6.02
CA SER A 99 -23.17 -7.70 5.84
C SER A 99 -23.19 -7.10 4.44
N ASN A 100 -22.06 -7.12 3.70
CA ASN A 100 -21.97 -6.60 2.35
C ASN A 100 -20.95 -7.40 1.52
N PRO A 101 -21.40 -8.37 0.70
CA PRO A 101 -20.50 -9.24 -0.07
C PRO A 101 -19.65 -8.50 -1.11
N LEU A 102 -19.97 -7.23 -1.43
CA LEU A 102 -19.15 -6.39 -2.31
C LEU A 102 -17.96 -5.74 -1.58
N ARG A 103 -17.76 -6.03 -0.30
CA ARG A 103 -16.65 -5.52 0.52
C ARG A 103 -15.85 -6.67 1.14
N GLY A 104 -14.55 -6.47 1.29
CA GLY A 104 -13.69 -7.45 1.93
C GLY A 104 -12.38 -6.87 2.39
N LEU A 105 -11.68 -7.64 3.23
CA LEU A 105 -10.33 -7.34 3.69
C LEU A 105 -9.33 -8.21 2.94
N VAL A 106 -8.22 -7.61 2.54
CA VAL A 106 -7.18 -8.26 1.73
C VAL A 106 -5.81 -7.99 2.35
N ALA A 107 -4.98 -9.02 2.40
CA ALA A 107 -3.59 -8.90 2.81
C ALA A 107 -2.77 -8.13 1.76
N PRO A 108 -1.87 -7.22 2.16
CA PRO A 108 -1.15 -6.35 1.22
C PRO A 108 -0.15 -7.10 0.34
N GLY A 109 0.39 -8.24 0.80
CA GLY A 109 1.37 -9.08 0.09
C GLY A 109 0.79 -9.98 -1.00
N VAL A 110 -0.50 -9.83 -1.32
CA VAL A 110 -1.20 -10.67 -2.30
C VAL A 110 -1.16 -10.05 -3.68
N SER A 111 -0.94 -10.88 -4.71
CA SER A 111 -0.96 -10.42 -6.09
C SER A 111 -2.38 -10.11 -6.58
N LEU A 112 -2.48 -9.19 -7.52
CA LEU A 112 -3.73 -8.87 -8.22
C LEU A 112 -4.34 -10.11 -8.88
N GLN A 113 -3.48 -10.98 -9.44
CA GLN A 113 -3.90 -12.27 -10.02
C GLN A 113 -4.60 -13.14 -8.97
N SER A 114 -3.92 -13.41 -7.84
CA SER A 114 -4.44 -14.27 -6.78
C SER A 114 -5.76 -13.74 -6.19
N LEU A 115 -5.88 -12.41 -6.04
CA LEU A 115 -7.11 -11.78 -5.59
C LEU A 115 -8.26 -12.06 -6.57
N ASN A 116 -8.07 -11.76 -7.87
CA ASN A 116 -9.13 -11.94 -8.86
C ASN A 116 -9.50 -13.42 -9.07
N ASP A 117 -8.53 -14.33 -8.96
CA ASP A 117 -8.80 -15.77 -9.02
C ASP A 117 -9.64 -16.24 -7.81
N ALA A 118 -9.41 -15.68 -6.62
CA ALA A 118 -10.21 -15.98 -5.43
C ALA A 118 -11.61 -15.37 -5.48
N LEU A 119 -11.79 -14.23 -6.14
CA LEU A 119 -13.09 -13.56 -6.30
C LEU A 119 -13.96 -14.20 -7.40
N LYS A 120 -13.35 -14.83 -8.40
CA LYS A 120 -14.06 -15.40 -9.55
C LYS A 120 -15.17 -16.40 -9.18
N PRO A 121 -14.97 -17.37 -8.27
CA PRO A 121 -16.04 -18.28 -7.85
C PRO A 121 -17.19 -17.60 -7.07
N LEU A 122 -16.99 -16.36 -6.62
CA LEU A 122 -17.99 -15.54 -5.94
C LEU A 122 -18.75 -14.61 -6.89
N GLU A 123 -18.51 -14.72 -8.21
CA GLU A 123 -19.03 -13.82 -9.24
C GLU A 123 -18.68 -12.36 -8.98
N LEU A 124 -17.50 -12.12 -8.37
CA LEU A 124 -16.94 -10.81 -8.05
C LEU A 124 -15.63 -10.57 -8.81
N TRP A 125 -15.25 -9.31 -8.90
CA TRP A 125 -13.94 -8.93 -9.40
C TRP A 125 -13.46 -7.58 -8.83
N TYR A 126 -12.15 -7.36 -8.87
CA TYR A 126 -11.48 -6.11 -8.52
C TYR A 126 -11.04 -5.41 -9.81
N PRO A 127 -11.66 -4.25 -10.18
CA PRO A 127 -11.48 -3.61 -11.49
C PRO A 127 -10.09 -3.02 -11.76
N PRO A 128 -9.39 -2.37 -10.80
CA PRO A 128 -8.10 -1.77 -11.07
C PRO A 128 -7.10 -2.77 -11.64
N HIS A 129 -6.46 -2.42 -12.76
CA HIS A 129 -5.54 -3.31 -13.48
C HIS A 129 -4.35 -2.50 -14.03
N PRO A 130 -3.21 -2.47 -13.34
CA PRO A 130 -2.04 -1.67 -13.74
C PRO A 130 -1.28 -2.22 -14.97
N GLY A 131 -1.74 -3.32 -15.56
CA GLY A 131 -1.05 -4.00 -16.66
C GLY A 131 -0.22 -5.21 -16.22
N GLU A 132 0.26 -5.21 -14.98
CA GLU A 132 1.04 -6.31 -14.38
C GLU A 132 0.21 -7.01 -13.29
N THR A 133 -0.14 -8.27 -13.53
CA THR A 133 -1.01 -9.05 -12.62
C THR A 133 -0.28 -9.59 -11.40
N ARG A 134 1.06 -9.65 -11.44
CA ARG A 134 1.89 -10.03 -10.29
C ARG A 134 2.06 -8.89 -9.28
N ALA A 135 1.69 -7.64 -9.65
CA ALA A 135 1.71 -6.51 -8.73
C ALA A 135 0.90 -6.84 -7.46
N LEU A 136 1.48 -6.53 -6.29
CA LEU A 136 0.83 -6.75 -5.01
C LEU A 136 -0.24 -5.68 -4.74
N ILE A 137 -1.29 -6.06 -4.04
CA ILE A 137 -2.37 -5.13 -3.68
C ILE A 137 -1.82 -3.96 -2.84
N GLY A 138 -0.95 -4.21 -1.86
CA GLY A 138 -0.29 -3.15 -1.09
C GLY A 138 0.52 -2.19 -1.96
N GLY A 139 1.26 -2.69 -2.95
CA GLY A 139 1.98 -1.88 -3.92
C GLY A 139 1.04 -1.05 -4.80
N ASN A 140 -0.08 -1.63 -5.24
CA ASN A 140 -1.09 -0.91 -6.01
C ASN A 140 -1.72 0.24 -5.22
N VAL A 141 -1.96 0.05 -3.93
CA VAL A 141 -2.43 1.13 -3.03
C VAL A 141 -1.35 2.19 -2.84
N ALA A 142 -0.11 1.76 -2.54
CA ALA A 142 1.00 2.68 -2.28
C ALA A 142 1.32 3.59 -3.48
N THR A 143 1.07 3.12 -4.71
CA THR A 143 1.33 3.90 -5.93
C THR A 143 0.05 4.48 -6.57
N ASN A 144 -1.11 4.28 -5.94
CA ASN A 144 -2.42 4.56 -6.54
C ASN A 144 -2.51 4.02 -7.98
N ALA A 145 -2.14 2.76 -8.15
CA ALA A 145 -1.94 2.14 -9.45
C ALA A 145 -3.18 2.26 -10.35
N SER A 146 -2.92 2.48 -11.61
CA SER A 146 -3.95 2.65 -12.65
C SER A 146 -3.46 2.01 -13.94
N GLY A 147 -4.35 1.78 -14.90
CA GLY A 147 -4.00 1.14 -16.17
C GLY A 147 -5.11 1.25 -17.22
N PRO A 148 -5.16 0.36 -18.19
CA PRO A 148 -6.08 0.47 -19.35
C PRO A 148 -7.55 0.59 -18.98
N ARG A 149 -7.96 0.02 -17.84
CA ARG A 149 -9.37 0.07 -17.37
C ARG A 149 -9.72 1.34 -16.60
N SER A 150 -8.74 2.21 -16.30
CA SER A 150 -8.95 3.37 -15.41
C SER A 150 -9.89 4.42 -15.99
N PHE A 151 -10.05 4.48 -17.31
CA PHE A 151 -11.02 5.38 -17.93
C PHE A 151 -12.47 5.02 -17.53
N ALA A 152 -12.80 3.72 -17.52
CA ALA A 152 -14.14 3.26 -17.17
C ALA A 152 -14.35 3.07 -15.66
N PHE A 153 -13.30 2.62 -14.92
CA PHE A 153 -13.46 2.15 -13.55
C PHE A 153 -12.67 2.97 -12.52
N GLY A 154 -11.87 3.93 -12.93
CA GLY A 154 -11.01 4.71 -12.01
C GLY A 154 -9.71 3.98 -11.65
N SER A 155 -8.94 4.60 -10.76
CA SER A 155 -7.71 4.04 -10.20
C SER A 155 -7.99 3.23 -8.93
N THR A 156 -6.95 2.66 -8.35
CA THR A 156 -6.98 1.92 -7.07
C THR A 156 -7.70 2.70 -5.97
N ARG A 157 -7.47 4.02 -5.84
CA ARG A 157 -8.10 4.91 -4.84
C ARG A 157 -9.61 4.75 -4.74
N ALA A 158 -10.30 4.60 -5.87
CA ALA A 158 -11.76 4.50 -5.92
C ALA A 158 -12.32 3.23 -5.25
N TYR A 159 -11.47 2.26 -4.94
CA TYR A 159 -11.87 0.95 -4.40
C TYR A 159 -11.40 0.71 -2.98
N ILE A 160 -10.70 1.66 -2.37
CA ILE A 160 -10.20 1.52 -1.00
C ILE A 160 -11.28 2.03 -0.03
N GLU A 161 -11.71 1.15 0.86
CA GLU A 161 -12.72 1.42 1.89
C GLU A 161 -12.09 1.61 3.29
N SER A 162 -11.00 0.88 3.56
CA SER A 162 -10.25 1.03 4.81
C SER A 162 -8.77 0.68 4.60
N LEU A 163 -7.93 1.26 5.45
CA LEU A 163 -6.50 0.94 5.53
C LEU A 163 -6.08 0.79 7.00
N ARG A 164 -5.40 -0.29 7.30
CA ARG A 164 -4.63 -0.45 8.51
C ARG A 164 -3.18 -0.11 8.19
N VAL A 165 -2.72 1.03 8.72
CA VAL A 165 -1.42 1.63 8.39
C VAL A 165 -0.51 1.55 9.61
N ILE A 166 0.70 1.09 9.40
CA ILE A 166 1.77 1.11 10.41
C ILE A 166 2.73 2.24 10.02
N LEU A 167 2.81 3.27 10.86
CA LEU A 167 3.73 4.38 10.70
C LEU A 167 5.18 3.94 10.95
N MET A 168 6.16 4.77 10.57
CA MET A 168 7.57 4.43 10.68
C MET A 168 8.06 4.22 12.13
N ASP A 169 7.35 4.76 13.13
CA ASP A 169 7.61 4.54 14.55
C ASP A 169 6.93 3.28 15.13
N GLY A 170 6.23 2.51 14.27
CA GLY A 170 5.45 1.34 14.65
C GLY A 170 4.06 1.66 15.20
N THR A 171 3.60 2.91 15.14
CA THR A 171 2.24 3.29 15.53
C THR A 171 1.23 2.82 14.49
N ILE A 172 0.07 2.34 14.95
CA ILE A 172 -0.98 1.77 14.09
C ILE A 172 -2.14 2.75 13.96
N LEU A 173 -2.54 3.03 12.73
CA LEU A 173 -3.73 3.79 12.37
C LEU A 173 -4.76 2.88 11.69
N ASN A 174 -6.03 3.01 12.05
CA ASN A 174 -7.16 2.39 11.36
C ASN A 174 -7.99 3.46 10.68
N LEU A 175 -7.86 3.56 9.38
CA LEU A 175 -8.52 4.57 8.55
C LEU A 175 -9.70 3.95 7.82
N HIS A 176 -10.83 4.66 7.81
CA HIS A 176 -12.04 4.24 7.11
C HIS A 176 -12.57 5.39 6.26
N ARG A 177 -12.93 5.08 5.03
CA ARG A 177 -13.53 6.06 4.13
C ARG A 177 -14.85 6.60 4.71
N GLY A 178 -15.03 7.92 4.63
CA GLY A 178 -16.18 8.64 5.16
C GLY A 178 -16.20 8.86 6.67
N ARG A 179 -15.22 8.31 7.42
CA ARG A 179 -15.10 8.50 8.86
C ARG A 179 -13.97 9.48 9.22
N ASP A 180 -12.81 9.26 8.64
CA ASP A 180 -11.59 10.00 8.96
C ASP A 180 -11.40 11.09 7.91
N VAL A 181 -12.02 12.28 8.14
CA VAL A 181 -12.11 13.36 7.16
C VAL A 181 -11.37 14.60 7.69
N ALA A 182 -10.71 15.31 6.79
CA ALA A 182 -10.08 16.60 7.11
C ALA A 182 -11.15 17.69 7.36
N ALA A 183 -10.80 18.68 8.18
CA ALA A 183 -11.61 19.91 8.36
C ALA A 183 -10.90 21.05 7.62
N GLY A 184 -11.36 21.37 6.42
CA GLY A 184 -10.59 22.18 5.48
C GLY A 184 -9.27 21.49 5.16
N LYS A 185 -8.15 22.16 5.43
CA LYS A 185 -6.81 21.56 5.31
C LYS A 185 -6.25 20.98 6.60
N ASN A 186 -6.98 21.04 7.71
CA ASN A 186 -6.49 20.49 8.97
C ASN A 186 -6.90 19.03 9.13
N PHE A 187 -5.99 18.21 9.63
CA PHE A 187 -6.28 16.81 9.93
C PHE A 187 -6.04 16.47 11.39
N SER A 188 -6.75 15.46 11.86
CA SER A 188 -6.53 14.80 13.15
C SER A 188 -6.73 13.30 12.99
N LEU A 189 -5.71 12.51 13.23
CA LEU A 189 -5.71 11.05 13.14
C LEU A 189 -5.44 10.47 14.53
N ARG A 190 -6.33 9.60 14.98
CA ARG A 190 -6.17 8.88 16.25
C ARG A 190 -5.58 7.50 16.00
N ALA A 191 -4.44 7.23 16.62
CA ALA A 191 -3.85 5.89 16.64
C ALA A 191 -4.60 4.93 17.58
N GLU A 192 -4.40 3.63 17.41
CA GLU A 192 -4.92 2.61 18.34
C GLU A 192 -4.42 2.81 19.77
N SER A 193 -3.19 3.27 19.93
CA SER A 193 -2.59 3.62 21.22
C SER A 193 -3.25 4.82 21.91
N GLY A 194 -4.15 5.53 21.22
CA GLY A 194 -4.76 6.78 21.70
C GLY A 194 -3.98 8.04 21.35
N ILE A 195 -2.76 7.93 20.81
CA ILE A 195 -1.98 9.08 20.32
C ILE A 195 -2.77 9.77 19.20
N ILE A 196 -2.74 11.11 19.21
CA ILE A 196 -3.37 11.92 18.17
C ILE A 196 -2.30 12.63 17.35
N TYR A 197 -2.29 12.39 16.05
CA TYR A 197 -1.49 13.12 15.10
C TYR A 197 -2.36 14.20 14.47
N SER A 198 -1.93 15.45 14.56
CA SER A 198 -2.65 16.58 13.97
C SER A 198 -1.70 17.50 13.21
N GLY A 199 -2.21 18.16 12.20
CA GLY A 199 -1.42 19.04 11.36
C GLY A 199 -2.24 19.61 10.21
N ALA A 200 -1.55 20.19 9.24
CA ALA A 200 -2.15 20.67 8.01
C ALA A 200 -1.72 19.79 6.82
N LEU A 201 -2.67 19.55 5.91
CA LEU A 201 -2.39 18.92 4.63
C LEU A 201 -1.46 19.80 3.79
N PRO A 202 -0.66 19.20 2.87
CA PRO A 202 0.18 19.96 1.95
C PRO A 202 -0.61 21.04 1.20
N ASP A 203 0.00 22.21 1.04
CA ASP A 203 -0.62 23.36 0.38
C ASP A 203 -0.08 23.55 -1.05
N TYR A 204 -0.50 22.65 -1.95
CA TYR A 204 -0.24 22.76 -3.37
C TYR A 204 -1.50 22.42 -4.15
N LEU A 205 -1.58 22.89 -5.39
CA LEU A 205 -2.69 22.59 -6.28
C LEU A 205 -2.37 21.29 -7.07
N LEU A 206 -3.22 20.29 -6.89
CA LEU A 206 -3.14 19.10 -7.72
C LEU A 206 -3.59 19.40 -9.15
N PRO A 207 -2.95 18.79 -10.18
CA PRO A 207 -3.42 18.91 -11.56
C PRO A 207 -4.87 18.41 -11.71
N ARG A 208 -5.70 19.13 -12.47
CA ARG A 208 -7.11 18.76 -12.75
C ARG A 208 -7.25 17.63 -13.78
N VAL A 209 -6.24 16.81 -13.92
CA VAL A 209 -6.18 15.62 -14.77
C VAL A 209 -5.74 14.43 -13.93
N LYS A 210 -5.97 13.22 -14.42
CA LYS A 210 -5.42 12.03 -13.76
C LYS A 210 -3.93 12.19 -13.56
N ASN A 211 -3.48 12.10 -12.33
CA ASN A 211 -2.07 12.20 -11.96
C ASN A 211 -1.78 11.31 -10.75
N ALA A 212 -0.48 11.11 -10.46
CA ALA A 212 0.05 10.48 -9.26
C ALA A 212 1.15 11.37 -8.65
N ALA A 213 1.02 12.70 -8.79
CA ALA A 213 2.02 13.67 -8.38
C ALA A 213 1.88 13.99 -6.88
N GLY A 214 2.90 13.64 -6.11
CA GLY A 214 2.96 13.92 -4.68
C GLY A 214 1.89 13.21 -3.85
N LEU A 215 1.74 13.65 -2.60
CA LEU A 215 0.67 13.17 -1.72
C LEU A 215 -0.66 13.81 -2.15
N PHE A 216 -1.73 13.03 -2.14
CA PHE A 216 -3.06 13.58 -2.41
C PHE A 216 -3.46 14.50 -1.25
N ALA A 217 -3.81 15.75 -1.57
CA ALA A 217 -4.17 16.77 -0.60
C ALA A 217 -5.23 17.72 -1.18
N GLU A 218 -6.45 17.61 -0.67
CA GLU A 218 -7.57 18.52 -0.99
C GLU A 218 -8.28 18.91 0.30
N PRO A 219 -8.91 20.10 0.38
CA PRO A 219 -9.73 20.47 1.52
C PRO A 219 -10.87 19.46 1.72
N ASP A 220 -11.20 19.17 2.98
CA ASP A 220 -12.30 18.29 3.38
C ASP A 220 -12.24 16.86 2.80
N MET A 221 -11.02 16.39 2.42
CA MET A 221 -10.83 15.06 1.88
C MET A 221 -10.92 13.97 2.94
N ASP A 222 -11.23 12.76 2.51
CA ASP A 222 -10.99 11.56 3.32
C ASP A 222 -9.48 11.38 3.59
N LEU A 223 -9.08 11.25 4.85
CA LEU A 223 -7.67 11.14 5.23
C LEU A 223 -7.01 9.81 4.80
N ILE A 224 -7.80 8.79 4.49
CA ILE A 224 -7.31 7.57 3.84
C ILE A 224 -6.61 7.89 2.51
N ASP A 225 -7.07 8.92 1.81
CA ASP A 225 -6.54 9.31 0.50
C ASP A 225 -5.13 9.91 0.57
N LEU A 226 -4.70 10.42 1.73
CA LEU A 226 -3.34 10.86 1.98
C LEU A 226 -2.33 9.70 1.86
N PHE A 227 -2.75 8.50 2.28
CA PHE A 227 -1.90 7.30 2.29
C PHE A 227 -1.89 6.57 0.95
N ILE A 228 -2.97 6.71 0.14
CA ILE A 228 -3.06 6.10 -1.18
C ILE A 228 -2.23 6.90 -2.18
N GLY A 229 -1.17 6.29 -2.69
CA GLY A 229 -0.19 6.95 -3.55
C GLY A 229 0.98 7.58 -2.80
N SER A 230 1.14 7.28 -1.50
CA SER A 230 2.24 7.80 -0.68
C SER A 230 3.58 7.07 -0.87
N GLU A 231 3.61 6.01 -1.67
CA GLU A 231 4.82 5.23 -2.01
C GLU A 231 5.66 4.78 -0.81
N GLY A 232 5.00 4.53 0.34
CA GLY A 232 5.65 4.09 1.55
C GLY A 232 6.25 5.20 2.43
N ILE A 233 6.19 6.47 2.01
CA ILE A 233 6.75 7.61 2.77
C ILE A 233 6.05 7.76 4.14
N LEU A 234 4.74 7.53 4.19
CA LEU A 234 3.93 7.72 5.40
C LEU A 234 3.78 6.45 6.24
N GLY A 235 4.08 5.28 5.70
CA GLY A 235 3.93 4.02 6.41
C GLY A 235 3.69 2.82 5.51
N CYS A 236 3.50 1.67 6.15
CA CYS A 236 3.20 0.38 5.51
C CYS A 236 1.74 -0.01 5.74
N PHE A 237 1.16 -0.78 4.82
CA PHE A 237 -0.17 -1.35 5.00
C PHE A 237 -0.07 -2.78 5.54
N SER A 238 -0.82 -3.11 6.59
CA SER A 238 -0.95 -4.49 7.11
C SER A 238 -2.29 -5.13 6.72
N GLU A 239 -3.32 -4.30 6.45
CA GLU A 239 -4.63 -4.74 6.00
C GLU A 239 -5.25 -3.68 5.08
N ILE A 240 -5.98 -4.13 4.06
CA ILE A 240 -6.60 -3.27 3.06
C ILE A 240 -8.06 -3.68 2.88
N GLY A 241 -8.98 -2.77 3.19
CA GLY A 241 -10.40 -2.93 2.90
C GLY A 241 -10.70 -2.51 1.47
N LEU A 242 -11.28 -3.42 0.70
CA LEU A 242 -11.59 -3.24 -0.72
C LEU A 242 -13.09 -3.31 -1.00
N ARG A 243 -13.50 -2.56 -2.02
CA ARG A 243 -14.78 -2.72 -2.69
C ARG A 243 -14.60 -3.51 -3.98
N PHE A 244 -15.47 -4.50 -4.18
CA PHE A 244 -15.54 -5.33 -5.38
C PHE A 244 -16.76 -4.96 -6.23
N LEU A 245 -16.76 -5.39 -7.48
CA LEU A 245 -17.91 -5.28 -8.36
C LEU A 245 -18.41 -6.68 -8.74
N PRO A 246 -19.72 -6.84 -9.02
CA PRO A 246 -20.25 -8.04 -9.67
C PRO A 246 -19.63 -8.22 -11.06
N ARG A 247 -19.48 -9.48 -11.47
CA ARG A 247 -19.07 -9.84 -12.83
C ARG A 247 -20.21 -9.73 -13.80
#